data_188f7b6e1dd8d5ee82c5c72e26a831f8
#
_entry.id   188f7b6e1dd8d5ee82c5c72e26a831f8
#
_cell.length_a   1.000
_cell.length_b   1.000
_cell.length_c   1.000
_cell.angle_alpha   90.00
_cell.angle_beta   90.00
_cell.angle_gamma   90.00
#
_symmetry.space_group_name_H-M   'P 1'
#
loop_
_entity.id
_entity.type
_entity.pdbx_description
1 polymer ?
#
loop_
_entity_poly.entity_id
_entity_poly.type
_entity_poly.pdbx_seq_one_letter_code
_entity_poly.pdbx_strand_id
1 'polypeptide(L)'
;MKQIKKAFLLPLLGVALAFPGTAQKFTIPVFPDTQSEVGGNHRMFDSRIKWVVDHKDSLHIPMVLHVGDLVNFDNYDHYEVASKGYEAFDENHIPYAIALGNHDTEAVGFNSGSAAPGNVNQNLRKTEKFNSYFPVSRFSNQRGRYEAGKSDNAYYTFKVGDTNWLVISLEFCPRMGPINWAGDVVKAFFNYNVIIITHYHLTPKGEVASSTAGYGDFSPQVVFDRLIKKYSNIRFVLSGHVMSSALKVDKGEKGNTVYQILQNYQNEDLGGGYIRLLSFDIDKKTVTASMYSPFYKKTKEDSSKFGIEGIDFIKQSEDRSRTKPADK
;
A
#
# COMPACT_ATOMS: atom_id res chain seq x y z
N MET A 1 49.78 67.59 2.02
CA MET A 1 48.57 67.13 2.73
C MET A 1 47.78 66.26 1.79
N LYS A 2 47.83 64.92 2.00
CA LYS A 2 47.02 63.91 1.24
C LYS A 2 45.77 63.53 2.05
N GLN A 3 44.61 63.83 1.53
CA GLN A 3 43.35 63.43 2.11
C GLN A 3 43.11 61.95 1.84
N ILE A 4 42.89 61.20 2.91
CA ILE A 4 42.48 59.77 2.88
C ILE A 4 40.95 59.72 2.85
N LYS A 5 40.37 59.25 1.73
CA LYS A 5 38.94 58.97 1.59
C LYS A 5 38.64 57.66 2.30
N LYS A 6 37.84 57.71 3.39
CA LYS A 6 37.30 56.54 4.04
C LYS A 6 36.15 55.98 3.18
N ALA A 7 36.31 54.77 2.67
CA ALA A 7 35.23 54.00 2.05
C ALA A 7 34.38 53.35 3.14
N PHE A 8 33.08 53.66 3.15
CA PHE A 8 32.09 52.98 3.98
C PHE A 8 31.68 51.69 3.27
N LEU A 9 32.02 50.54 3.85
CA LEU A 9 31.42 49.24 3.47
C LEU A 9 30.04 49.13 4.15
N LEU A 10 28.97 49.13 3.33
CA LEU A 10 27.67 48.69 3.79
C LEU A 10 27.66 47.15 3.92
N PRO A 11 27.16 46.57 5.02
CA PRO A 11 26.95 45.13 5.09
C PRO A 11 25.78 44.75 4.20
N LEU A 12 26.02 43.86 3.24
CA LEU A 12 24.96 43.19 2.47
C LEU A 12 24.21 42.26 3.46
N LEU A 13 23.02 42.66 3.87
CA LEU A 13 22.11 41.78 4.59
C LEU A 13 21.60 40.74 3.59
N GLY A 14 22.16 39.52 3.64
CA GLY A 14 21.68 38.40 2.88
C GLY A 14 20.30 37.99 3.42
N VAL A 15 19.23 38.36 2.71
CA VAL A 15 17.90 37.81 2.95
C VAL A 15 17.92 36.37 2.51
N ALA A 16 17.99 35.45 3.48
CA ALA A 16 17.75 34.03 3.21
C ALA A 16 16.28 33.87 2.79
N LEU A 17 16.04 33.73 1.50
CA LEU A 17 14.76 33.31 0.97
C LEU A 17 14.52 31.89 1.45
N ALA A 18 13.74 31.73 2.53
CA ALA A 18 13.15 30.46 2.88
C ALA A 18 12.17 30.09 1.75
N PHE A 19 12.59 29.19 0.86
CA PHE A 19 11.64 28.55 -0.05
C PHE A 19 10.60 27.85 0.80
N PRO A 20 9.29 28.12 0.63
CA PRO A 20 8.27 27.36 1.32
C PRO A 20 8.46 25.90 0.88
N GLY A 21 8.80 25.03 1.84
CA GLY A 21 8.87 23.61 1.59
C GLY A 21 7.54 23.19 0.94
N THR A 22 7.60 22.54 -0.22
CA THR A 22 6.40 22.01 -0.87
C THR A 22 5.70 21.13 0.14
N ALA A 23 4.44 21.46 0.46
CA ALA A 23 3.64 20.69 1.41
C ALA A 23 3.69 19.22 1.02
N GLN A 24 4.19 18.36 1.94
CA GLN A 24 4.41 16.94 1.65
C GLN A 24 3.08 16.19 1.81
N LYS A 25 2.21 16.39 0.81
CA LYS A 25 0.89 15.76 0.75
C LYS A 25 0.82 14.82 -0.43
N PHE A 26 0.22 13.67 -0.21
CA PHE A 26 -0.03 12.68 -1.25
C PHE A 26 -1.19 11.78 -0.84
N THR A 27 -1.76 11.09 -1.82
CA THR A 27 -2.85 10.13 -1.58
C THR A 27 -2.46 8.76 -2.13
N ILE A 28 -2.66 7.72 -1.33
CA ILE A 28 -2.55 6.34 -1.76
C ILE A 28 -3.98 5.80 -1.95
N PRO A 29 -4.41 5.55 -3.19
CA PRO A 29 -5.61 4.75 -3.43
C PRO A 29 -5.34 3.29 -3.04
N VAL A 30 -6.25 2.72 -2.25
CA VAL A 30 -6.22 1.30 -1.89
C VAL A 30 -7.49 0.66 -2.41
N PHE A 31 -7.33 -0.31 -3.29
CA PHE A 31 -8.42 -1.08 -3.82
C PHE A 31 -8.72 -2.24 -2.86
N PRO A 32 -9.93 -2.29 -2.31
CA PRO A 32 -10.42 -3.48 -1.63
C PRO A 32 -10.69 -4.59 -2.64
N ASP A 33 -11.17 -5.71 -2.16
CA ASP A 33 -11.57 -6.88 -2.94
C ASP A 33 -12.40 -6.49 -4.16
N THR A 34 -11.85 -6.66 -5.37
CA THR A 34 -12.50 -6.28 -6.65
C THR A 34 -13.12 -7.46 -7.38
N GLN A 35 -13.00 -8.65 -6.81
CA GLN A 35 -13.40 -9.91 -7.43
C GLN A 35 -14.81 -9.91 -8.01
N SER A 36 -15.79 -9.38 -7.27
CA SER A 36 -17.19 -9.34 -7.72
C SER A 36 -17.41 -8.37 -8.88
N GLU A 37 -16.62 -7.30 -8.95
CA GLU A 37 -16.66 -6.35 -10.06
C GLU A 37 -16.01 -6.94 -11.31
N VAL A 38 -14.84 -7.55 -11.17
CA VAL A 38 -14.13 -8.24 -12.27
C VAL A 38 -14.94 -9.42 -12.79
N GLY A 39 -15.62 -10.17 -11.92
CA GLY A 39 -16.46 -11.29 -12.33
C GLY A 39 -17.85 -10.90 -12.83
N GLY A 40 -18.34 -9.69 -12.54
CA GLY A 40 -19.74 -9.32 -12.78
C GLY A 40 -19.98 -7.96 -13.43
N ASN A 41 -19.31 -6.89 -12.97
CA ASN A 41 -19.53 -5.54 -13.48
C ASN A 41 -18.23 -4.81 -13.81
N HIS A 42 -17.64 -5.11 -14.95
CA HIS A 42 -16.38 -4.54 -15.42
C HIS A 42 -16.38 -3.02 -15.47
N ARG A 43 -17.53 -2.38 -15.79
CA ARG A 43 -17.64 -0.92 -15.83
C ARG A 43 -17.41 -0.28 -14.45
N MET A 44 -17.75 -1.01 -13.38
CA MET A 44 -17.51 -0.56 -12.02
C MET A 44 -16.00 -0.62 -11.71
N PHE A 45 -15.35 -1.73 -12.07
CA PHE A 45 -13.89 -1.88 -11.96
C PHE A 45 -13.15 -0.82 -12.80
N ASP A 46 -13.51 -0.64 -14.07
CA ASP A 46 -12.90 0.34 -14.97
C ASP A 46 -13.04 1.78 -14.45
N SER A 47 -14.17 2.08 -13.78
CA SER A 47 -14.38 3.41 -13.20
C SER A 47 -13.36 3.76 -12.13
N ARG A 48 -12.92 2.78 -11.31
CA ARG A 48 -11.86 2.97 -10.33
C ARG A 48 -10.53 3.29 -11.00
N ILE A 49 -10.17 2.49 -11.99
CA ILE A 49 -8.92 2.64 -12.75
C ILE A 49 -8.86 4.03 -13.38
N LYS A 50 -9.90 4.36 -14.16
CA LYS A 50 -9.99 5.66 -14.82
C LYS A 50 -9.90 6.82 -13.82
N TRP A 51 -10.61 6.73 -12.71
CA TRP A 51 -10.60 7.81 -11.71
C TRP A 51 -9.20 8.03 -11.14
N VAL A 52 -8.46 6.99 -10.85
CA VAL A 52 -7.08 7.10 -10.35
C VAL A 52 -6.18 7.76 -11.40
N VAL A 53 -6.29 7.37 -12.67
CA VAL A 53 -5.53 7.98 -13.78
C VAL A 53 -5.86 9.47 -13.89
N ASP A 54 -7.15 9.83 -13.89
CA ASP A 54 -7.60 11.22 -14.01
C ASP A 54 -7.13 12.10 -12.82
N HIS A 55 -6.87 11.52 -11.66
CA HIS A 55 -6.51 12.28 -10.44
C HIS A 55 -5.06 12.08 -9.99
N LYS A 56 -4.25 11.36 -10.77
CA LYS A 56 -2.85 11.03 -10.42
C LYS A 56 -2.07 12.26 -9.96
N ASP A 57 -2.08 13.32 -10.76
CA ASP A 57 -1.27 14.51 -10.50
C ASP A 57 -1.91 15.41 -9.44
N SER A 58 -3.24 15.60 -9.49
CA SER A 58 -3.96 16.47 -8.54
C SER A 58 -3.92 15.96 -7.09
N LEU A 59 -3.88 14.66 -6.90
CA LEU A 59 -3.77 13.99 -5.60
C LEU A 59 -2.34 13.54 -5.27
N HIS A 60 -1.37 13.81 -6.13
CA HIS A 60 0.02 13.36 -5.99
C HIS A 60 0.10 11.87 -5.64
N ILE A 61 -0.52 11.01 -6.48
CA ILE A 61 -0.59 9.57 -6.23
C ILE A 61 0.77 8.92 -6.55
N PRO A 62 1.53 8.45 -5.54
CA PRO A 62 2.84 7.84 -5.78
C PRO A 62 2.73 6.38 -6.21
N MET A 63 1.67 5.68 -5.79
CA MET A 63 1.35 4.31 -6.17
C MET A 63 -0.06 3.92 -5.74
N VAL A 64 -0.58 2.84 -6.33
CA VAL A 64 -1.85 2.21 -5.97
C VAL A 64 -1.58 0.90 -5.23
N LEU A 65 -2.36 0.60 -4.20
CA LEU A 65 -2.29 -0.67 -3.48
C LEU A 65 -3.57 -1.47 -3.70
N HIS A 66 -3.46 -2.79 -3.81
CA HIS A 66 -4.58 -3.71 -3.83
C HIS A 66 -4.41 -4.76 -2.74
N VAL A 67 -5.44 -4.99 -1.93
CA VAL A 67 -5.33 -5.87 -0.76
C VAL A 67 -5.75 -7.32 -1.01
N GLY A 68 -5.85 -7.72 -2.27
CA GLY A 68 -6.15 -9.11 -2.67
C GLY A 68 -7.59 -9.32 -3.09
N ASP A 69 -7.88 -10.55 -3.54
CA ASP A 69 -9.12 -10.90 -4.24
C ASP A 69 -9.38 -9.96 -5.42
N LEU A 70 -8.33 -9.84 -6.26
CA LEU A 70 -8.36 -9.08 -7.51
C LEU A 70 -9.38 -9.66 -8.47
N VAL A 71 -9.41 -11.01 -8.57
CA VAL A 71 -10.29 -11.77 -9.46
C VAL A 71 -11.27 -12.63 -8.66
N ASN A 72 -12.43 -12.96 -9.25
CA ASN A 72 -13.43 -13.78 -8.57
C ASN A 72 -13.07 -15.28 -8.57
N PHE A 73 -12.37 -15.73 -9.61
CA PHE A 73 -11.85 -17.10 -9.68
C PHE A 73 -10.54 -17.07 -10.43
N ASP A 74 -9.63 -17.98 -10.09
CA ASP A 74 -8.36 -18.19 -10.74
C ASP A 74 -8.56 -18.79 -12.16
N ASN A 75 -9.03 -17.96 -13.10
CA ASN A 75 -9.25 -18.33 -14.50
C ASN A 75 -8.74 -17.23 -15.44
N TYR A 76 -8.54 -17.60 -16.69
CA TYR A 76 -8.00 -16.69 -17.70
C TYR A 76 -8.92 -15.49 -17.99
N ASP A 77 -10.24 -15.70 -18.05
CA ASP A 77 -11.19 -14.64 -18.38
C ASP A 77 -11.17 -13.50 -17.36
N HIS A 78 -11.13 -13.83 -16.06
CA HIS A 78 -11.08 -12.83 -15.00
C HIS A 78 -9.73 -12.12 -14.94
N TYR A 79 -8.63 -12.86 -15.13
CA TYR A 79 -7.31 -12.24 -15.18
C TYR A 79 -7.14 -11.36 -16.42
N GLU A 80 -7.74 -11.70 -17.56
CA GLU A 80 -7.75 -10.85 -18.75
C GLU A 80 -8.42 -9.50 -18.45
N VAL A 81 -9.60 -9.53 -17.80
CA VAL A 81 -10.32 -8.31 -17.39
C VAL A 81 -9.47 -7.47 -16.43
N ALA A 82 -8.95 -8.09 -15.37
CA ALA A 82 -8.13 -7.40 -14.39
C ALA A 82 -6.86 -6.82 -15.02
N SER A 83 -6.15 -7.62 -15.79
CA SER A 83 -4.91 -7.22 -16.46
C SER A 83 -5.13 -6.06 -17.41
N LYS A 84 -6.19 -6.13 -18.25
CA LYS A 84 -6.55 -5.07 -19.19
C LYS A 84 -6.89 -3.75 -18.48
N GLY A 85 -7.60 -3.81 -17.36
CA GLY A 85 -7.83 -2.61 -16.54
C GLY A 85 -6.52 -1.98 -16.08
N TYR A 86 -5.59 -2.79 -15.57
CA TYR A 86 -4.29 -2.30 -15.07
C TYR A 86 -3.33 -1.79 -16.17
N GLU A 87 -3.56 -2.10 -17.46
CA GLU A 87 -2.80 -1.51 -18.58
C GLU A 87 -2.84 0.02 -18.54
N ALA A 88 -3.98 0.61 -18.12
CA ALA A 88 -4.09 2.05 -17.98
C ALA A 88 -3.11 2.62 -16.92
N PHE A 89 -2.78 1.87 -15.86
CA PHE A 89 -1.74 2.27 -14.92
C PHE A 89 -0.34 2.17 -15.54
N ASP A 90 -0.08 1.11 -16.29
CA ASP A 90 1.20 0.91 -16.99
C ASP A 90 1.44 2.04 -18.00
N GLU A 91 0.45 2.36 -18.84
CA GLU A 91 0.50 3.43 -19.85
C GLU A 91 0.69 4.82 -19.23
N ASN A 92 0.12 5.06 -18.05
CA ASN A 92 0.23 6.32 -17.34
C ASN A 92 1.37 6.33 -16.29
N HIS A 93 2.23 5.31 -16.28
CA HIS A 93 3.35 5.17 -15.36
C HIS A 93 2.95 5.33 -13.89
N ILE A 94 1.81 4.75 -13.51
CA ILE A 94 1.33 4.70 -12.12
C ILE A 94 1.80 3.38 -11.49
N PRO A 95 2.75 3.41 -10.54
CA PRO A 95 3.18 2.19 -9.86
C PRO A 95 2.06 1.58 -9.04
N TYR A 96 2.06 0.27 -8.90
CA TYR A 96 1.10 -0.43 -8.05
C TYR A 96 1.73 -1.66 -7.38
N ALA A 97 1.08 -2.14 -6.31
CA ALA A 97 1.39 -3.40 -5.64
C ALA A 97 0.08 -4.14 -5.36
N ILE A 98 0.10 -5.45 -5.55
CA ILE A 98 -1.06 -6.33 -5.36
C ILE A 98 -0.67 -7.40 -4.34
N ALA A 99 -1.42 -7.49 -3.23
CA ALA A 99 -1.41 -8.68 -2.39
C ALA A 99 -2.35 -9.72 -3.01
N LEU A 100 -2.08 -11.01 -2.80
CA LEU A 100 -2.94 -12.07 -3.30
C LEU A 100 -3.93 -12.50 -2.23
N GLY A 101 -5.20 -12.60 -2.62
CA GLY A 101 -6.24 -13.24 -1.83
C GLY A 101 -6.41 -14.72 -2.16
N ASN A 102 -7.40 -15.35 -1.55
CA ASN A 102 -7.70 -16.76 -1.82
C ASN A 102 -8.32 -16.97 -3.20
N HIS A 103 -9.12 -16.00 -3.70
CA HIS A 103 -9.73 -16.05 -5.03
C HIS A 103 -8.72 -15.86 -6.17
N ASP A 104 -7.56 -15.27 -5.89
CA ASP A 104 -6.48 -15.07 -6.85
C ASP A 104 -5.64 -16.33 -7.10
N THR A 105 -6.02 -17.48 -6.51
CA THR A 105 -5.27 -18.73 -6.51
C THR A 105 -6.18 -19.93 -6.77
N GLU A 106 -5.60 -21.12 -6.95
CA GLU A 106 -6.39 -22.37 -7.06
C GLU A 106 -7.06 -22.80 -5.73
N ALA A 107 -6.98 -21.99 -4.67
CA ALA A 107 -7.57 -22.33 -3.37
C ALA A 107 -9.10 -22.27 -3.35
N VAL A 108 -9.71 -21.50 -4.26
CA VAL A 108 -11.18 -21.36 -4.37
C VAL A 108 -11.70 -22.12 -5.58
N GLY A 109 -12.72 -22.94 -5.37
CA GLY A 109 -13.34 -23.71 -6.43
C GLY A 109 -14.12 -22.82 -7.40
N PHE A 110 -13.97 -23.09 -8.69
CA PHE A 110 -14.67 -22.35 -9.75
C PHE A 110 -16.19 -22.39 -9.55
N ASN A 111 -16.82 -21.24 -9.63
CA ASN A 111 -18.27 -21.02 -9.43
C ASN A 111 -18.82 -21.42 -8.05
N SER A 112 -17.99 -21.76 -7.08
CA SER A 112 -18.46 -22.17 -5.75
C SER A 112 -18.22 -21.14 -4.65
N GLY A 113 -17.17 -20.32 -4.78
CA GLY A 113 -16.72 -19.41 -3.72
C GLY A 113 -16.19 -20.11 -2.47
N SER A 114 -16.18 -21.46 -2.45
CA SER A 114 -15.70 -22.29 -1.35
C SER A 114 -14.32 -22.87 -1.66
N ALA A 115 -13.65 -23.38 -0.62
CA ALA A 115 -12.35 -24.02 -0.79
C ALA A 115 -12.38 -25.12 -1.86
N ALA A 116 -11.43 -25.09 -2.77
CA ALA A 116 -11.27 -26.09 -3.82
C ALA A 116 -10.90 -27.46 -3.21
N PRO A 117 -11.27 -28.56 -3.87
CA PRO A 117 -10.87 -29.89 -3.43
C PRO A 117 -9.35 -30.05 -3.31
N GLY A 118 -8.92 -30.94 -2.40
CA GLY A 118 -7.51 -31.27 -2.17
C GLY A 118 -6.90 -30.46 -1.03
N ASN A 119 -5.59 -30.17 -1.12
CA ASN A 119 -4.88 -29.43 -0.09
C ASN A 119 -5.00 -27.92 -0.34
N VAL A 120 -5.89 -27.26 0.36
CA VAL A 120 -6.15 -25.82 0.20
C VAL A 120 -4.91 -24.95 0.44
N ASN A 121 -4.03 -25.34 1.36
CA ASN A 121 -2.80 -24.59 1.64
C ASN A 121 -1.79 -24.67 0.48
N GLN A 122 -1.72 -25.83 -0.19
CA GLN A 122 -0.91 -25.97 -1.42
C GLN A 122 -1.56 -25.21 -2.58
N ASN A 123 -2.88 -25.31 -2.74
CA ASN A 123 -3.60 -24.60 -3.79
C ASN A 123 -3.45 -23.08 -3.67
N LEU A 124 -3.36 -22.57 -2.44
CA LEU A 124 -3.15 -21.15 -2.15
C LEU A 124 -1.78 -20.64 -2.65
N ARG A 125 -0.82 -21.52 -2.91
CA ARG A 125 0.53 -21.20 -3.42
C ARG A 125 0.66 -21.37 -4.93
N LYS A 126 -0.42 -21.79 -5.60
CA LYS A 126 -0.50 -21.91 -7.06
C LYS A 126 -1.00 -20.59 -7.64
N THR A 127 -0.06 -19.82 -8.13
CA THR A 127 -0.22 -18.42 -8.54
C THR A 127 0.29 -18.18 -9.96
N GLU A 128 0.37 -19.27 -10.74
CA GLU A 128 0.94 -19.25 -12.09
C GLU A 128 0.15 -18.32 -13.02
N LYS A 129 -1.19 -18.33 -12.92
CA LYS A 129 -2.03 -17.44 -13.77
C LYS A 129 -1.80 -15.98 -13.39
N PHE A 130 -1.85 -15.66 -12.09
CA PHE A 130 -1.53 -14.29 -11.65
C PHE A 130 -0.18 -13.84 -12.20
N ASN A 131 0.88 -14.61 -11.99
CA ASN A 131 2.23 -14.25 -12.43
C ASN A 131 2.39 -14.22 -13.96
N SER A 132 1.51 -14.87 -14.74
CA SER A 132 1.50 -14.76 -16.19
C SER A 132 0.90 -13.44 -16.68
N TYR A 133 -0.14 -12.94 -16.02
CA TYR A 133 -0.79 -11.66 -16.35
C TYR A 133 -0.12 -10.45 -15.70
N PHE A 134 0.47 -10.67 -14.53
CA PHE A 134 1.21 -9.66 -13.75
C PHE A 134 2.66 -10.10 -13.52
N PRO A 135 3.44 -10.27 -14.61
CA PRO A 135 4.84 -10.66 -14.51
C PRO A 135 5.66 -9.59 -13.77
N VAL A 136 6.77 -10.00 -13.19
CA VAL A 136 7.68 -9.11 -12.44
C VAL A 136 8.04 -7.84 -13.21
N SER A 137 8.22 -7.95 -14.53
CA SER A 137 8.56 -6.81 -15.41
C SER A 137 7.50 -5.70 -15.45
N ARG A 138 6.27 -6.02 -15.07
CA ARG A 138 5.14 -5.07 -15.05
C ARG A 138 5.17 -4.12 -13.85
N PHE A 139 5.87 -4.49 -12.78
CA PHE A 139 5.94 -3.70 -11.55
C PHE A 139 7.16 -2.78 -11.55
N SER A 140 6.99 -1.55 -12.03
CA SER A 140 8.10 -0.60 -12.29
C SER A 140 8.90 -0.21 -11.03
N ASN A 141 8.28 -0.21 -9.85
CA ASN A 141 8.90 0.16 -8.57
C ASN A 141 9.18 -1.03 -7.64
N GLN A 142 9.00 -2.29 -8.11
CA GLN A 142 9.38 -3.49 -7.38
C GLN A 142 10.91 -3.57 -7.26
N ARG A 143 11.41 -3.78 -6.03
CA ARG A 143 12.85 -3.83 -5.74
C ARG A 143 13.36 -5.22 -5.37
N GLY A 144 12.46 -6.12 -5.00
CA GLY A 144 12.80 -7.50 -4.72
C GLY A 144 11.59 -8.34 -4.35
N ARG A 145 11.83 -9.64 -4.24
CA ARG A 145 10.80 -10.66 -4.01
C ARG A 145 11.37 -11.85 -3.29
N TYR A 146 10.49 -12.62 -2.64
CA TYR A 146 10.88 -13.84 -1.94
C TYR A 146 11.23 -14.98 -2.90
N GLU A 147 10.37 -15.21 -3.91
CA GLU A 147 10.57 -16.26 -4.91
C GLU A 147 10.93 -15.65 -6.27
N ALA A 148 11.95 -16.18 -6.91
CA ALA A 148 12.36 -15.72 -8.24
C ALA A 148 11.22 -15.87 -9.24
N GLY A 149 10.95 -14.81 -10.03
CA GLY A 149 9.92 -14.81 -11.05
C GLY A 149 8.49 -14.66 -10.56
N LYS A 150 8.23 -14.59 -9.24
CA LYS A 150 6.89 -14.42 -8.66
C LYS A 150 6.78 -13.08 -7.92
N SER A 151 5.61 -12.47 -7.97
CA SER A 151 5.30 -11.21 -7.26
C SER A 151 4.40 -11.42 -6.04
N ASP A 152 4.16 -12.65 -5.63
CA ASP A 152 3.29 -13.04 -4.51
C ASP A 152 3.74 -12.45 -3.18
N ASN A 153 5.07 -12.48 -2.96
CA ASN A 153 5.73 -11.84 -1.82
C ASN A 153 6.82 -10.92 -2.37
N ALA A 154 6.54 -9.62 -2.41
CA ALA A 154 7.44 -8.65 -3.04
C ALA A 154 7.51 -7.36 -2.24
N TYR A 155 8.55 -6.55 -2.47
CA TYR A 155 8.62 -5.23 -1.90
C TYR A 155 8.89 -4.16 -2.96
N TYR A 156 8.36 -2.98 -2.67
CA TYR A 156 8.33 -1.82 -3.54
C TYR A 156 8.78 -0.60 -2.78
N THR A 157 9.37 0.38 -3.47
CA THR A 157 9.77 1.64 -2.83
C THR A 157 9.27 2.84 -3.61
N PHE A 158 8.92 3.89 -2.86
CA PHE A 158 8.68 5.22 -3.44
C PHE A 158 9.16 6.30 -2.47
N LYS A 159 9.22 7.53 -2.96
CA LYS A 159 9.64 8.69 -2.17
C LYS A 159 8.67 9.84 -2.38
N VAL A 160 8.31 10.52 -1.29
CA VAL A 160 7.57 11.78 -1.33
C VAL A 160 8.26 12.78 -0.41
N GLY A 161 8.71 13.89 -0.97
CA GLY A 161 9.45 14.90 -0.24
C GLY A 161 10.68 14.33 0.48
N ASP A 162 10.76 14.51 1.78
CA ASP A 162 11.82 14.00 2.65
C ASP A 162 11.49 12.62 3.28
N THR A 163 10.41 11.96 2.87
CA THR A 163 10.03 10.64 3.38
C THR A 163 10.25 9.54 2.35
N ASN A 164 10.89 8.47 2.78
CA ASN A 164 11.00 7.23 2.01
C ASN A 164 9.97 6.21 2.50
N TRP A 165 9.43 5.46 1.55
CA TRP A 165 8.37 4.48 1.79
C TRP A 165 8.75 3.12 1.24
N LEU A 166 8.45 2.09 2.03
CA LEU A 166 8.59 0.69 1.67
C LEU A 166 7.20 0.05 1.76
N VAL A 167 6.75 -0.56 0.67
CA VAL A 167 5.55 -1.39 0.65
C VAL A 167 5.98 -2.85 0.54
N ILE A 168 5.43 -3.72 1.38
CA ILE A 168 5.64 -5.17 1.31
C ILE A 168 4.29 -5.82 1.07
N SER A 169 4.15 -6.56 -0.04
CA SER A 169 3.04 -7.48 -0.23
C SER A 169 3.39 -8.85 0.32
N LEU A 170 2.47 -9.43 1.09
CA LEU A 170 2.58 -10.78 1.62
C LEU A 170 1.42 -11.64 1.13
N GLU A 171 1.72 -12.87 0.78
CA GLU A 171 0.75 -13.89 0.44
C GLU A 171 -0.30 -14.09 1.55
N PHE A 172 -1.46 -14.62 1.21
CA PHE A 172 -2.52 -14.92 2.17
C PHE A 172 -2.03 -15.89 3.25
N CYS A 173 -2.23 -15.56 4.54
CA CYS A 173 -1.77 -16.35 5.68
C CYS A 173 -0.40 -16.99 5.41
N PRO A 174 0.66 -16.17 5.38
CA PRO A 174 1.93 -16.50 4.77
C PRO A 174 2.66 -17.63 5.48
N ARG A 175 3.51 -18.33 4.73
CA ARG A 175 4.50 -19.29 5.25
C ARG A 175 5.54 -18.57 6.12
N MET A 176 6.24 -19.31 6.96
CA MET A 176 7.29 -18.72 7.84
C MET A 176 8.45 -18.12 7.02
N GLY A 177 8.78 -18.70 5.87
CA GLY A 177 9.83 -18.18 4.98
C GLY A 177 9.59 -16.74 4.54
N PRO A 178 8.44 -16.42 3.91
CA PRO A 178 8.04 -15.05 3.57
C PRO A 178 7.98 -14.11 4.78
N ILE A 179 7.50 -14.57 5.95
CA ILE A 179 7.49 -13.75 7.18
C ILE A 179 8.92 -13.34 7.59
N ASN A 180 9.85 -14.31 7.64
CA ASN A 180 11.24 -14.03 8.00
C ASN A 180 11.92 -13.13 6.97
N TRP A 181 11.74 -13.42 5.68
CA TRP A 181 12.26 -12.59 4.59
C TRP A 181 11.75 -11.14 4.67
N ALA A 182 10.45 -10.95 4.93
CA ALA A 182 9.90 -9.61 5.11
C ALA A 182 10.54 -8.88 6.30
N GLY A 183 10.84 -9.60 7.40
CA GLY A 183 11.59 -9.06 8.54
C GLY A 183 12.99 -8.59 8.16
N ASP A 184 13.72 -9.36 7.36
CA ASP A 184 15.04 -8.97 6.87
C ASP A 184 14.95 -7.73 5.95
N VAL A 185 13.95 -7.66 5.08
CA VAL A 185 13.71 -6.48 4.23
C VAL A 185 13.39 -5.26 5.10
N VAL A 186 12.46 -5.35 6.05
CA VAL A 186 12.11 -4.23 6.95
C VAL A 186 13.33 -3.74 7.72
N LYS A 187 14.18 -4.66 8.18
CA LYS A 187 15.42 -4.34 8.89
C LYS A 187 16.43 -3.62 7.99
N ALA A 188 16.56 -4.05 6.73
CA ALA A 188 17.46 -3.42 5.76
C ALA A 188 17.01 -1.99 5.40
N PHE A 189 15.70 -1.73 5.40
CA PHE A 189 15.09 -0.43 5.12
C PHE A 189 14.68 0.31 6.40
N PHE A 190 15.49 0.29 7.44
CA PHE A 190 15.17 0.81 8.79
C PHE A 190 14.77 2.30 8.82
N ASN A 191 15.19 3.08 7.84
CA ASN A 191 14.90 4.51 7.69
C ASN A 191 13.74 4.80 6.71
N TYR A 192 12.93 3.79 6.37
CA TYR A 192 11.72 3.92 5.56
C TYR A 192 10.47 3.79 6.43
N ASN A 193 9.39 4.47 6.04
CA ASN A 193 8.06 4.23 6.58
C ASN A 193 7.49 3.00 5.88
N VAL A 194 7.14 1.95 6.62
CA VAL A 194 6.73 0.67 6.04
C VAL A 194 5.22 0.52 6.06
N ILE A 195 4.67 0.12 4.93
CA ILE A 195 3.29 -0.33 4.73
C ILE A 195 3.33 -1.82 4.38
N ILE A 196 2.62 -2.65 5.11
CA ILE A 196 2.39 -4.06 4.76
C ILE A 196 1.00 -4.18 4.15
N ILE A 197 0.90 -4.82 3.00
CA ILE A 197 -0.37 -5.23 2.41
C ILE A 197 -0.45 -6.75 2.44
N THR A 198 -1.56 -7.28 2.89
CA THR A 198 -1.88 -8.71 2.88
C THR A 198 -3.39 -8.87 2.80
N HIS A 199 -3.88 -10.00 2.31
CA HIS A 199 -5.31 -10.10 2.10
C HIS A 199 -6.09 -10.23 3.40
N TYR A 200 -5.65 -11.07 4.34
CA TYR A 200 -6.35 -11.29 5.62
C TYR A 200 -5.50 -10.85 6.82
N HIS A 201 -6.06 -9.96 7.65
CA HIS A 201 -5.38 -9.48 8.87
C HIS A 201 -6.34 -9.24 10.05
N LEU A 202 -7.38 -8.43 9.87
CA LEU A 202 -8.33 -8.11 10.93
C LEU A 202 -9.62 -8.92 10.79
N THR A 203 -10.25 -9.23 11.93
CA THR A 203 -11.61 -9.76 12.02
C THR A 203 -12.65 -8.66 11.74
N PRO A 204 -13.94 -9.00 11.55
CA PRO A 204 -15.02 -7.98 11.41
C PRO A 204 -15.12 -7.04 12.62
N LYS A 205 -14.63 -7.46 13.78
CA LYS A 205 -14.60 -6.64 15.01
C LYS A 205 -13.37 -5.74 15.11
N GLY A 206 -12.49 -5.76 14.12
CA GLY A 206 -11.26 -4.98 14.13
C GLY A 206 -10.15 -5.56 15.02
N GLU A 207 -10.18 -6.84 15.33
CA GLU A 207 -9.11 -7.51 16.08
C GLU A 207 -8.19 -8.28 15.14
N VAL A 208 -6.92 -8.43 15.51
CA VAL A 208 -5.99 -9.27 14.73
C VAL A 208 -6.49 -10.71 14.78
N ALA A 209 -6.69 -11.32 13.62
CA ALA A 209 -7.29 -12.64 13.55
C ALA A 209 -6.33 -13.73 14.05
N SER A 210 -6.83 -14.59 14.96
CA SER A 210 -6.07 -15.70 15.54
C SER A 210 -6.15 -17.00 14.74
N SER A 211 -7.04 -17.07 13.73
CA SER A 211 -7.18 -18.20 12.82
C SER A 211 -6.79 -17.82 11.40
N THR A 212 -6.60 -18.82 10.54
CA THR A 212 -6.29 -18.65 9.12
C THR A 212 -7.54 -18.57 8.23
N ALA A 213 -8.74 -18.47 8.81
CA ALA A 213 -10.01 -18.58 8.10
C ALA A 213 -10.16 -19.86 7.25
N GLY A 214 -9.42 -20.91 7.59
CA GLY A 214 -9.40 -22.18 6.84
C GLY A 214 -8.42 -22.22 5.67
N TYR A 215 -7.61 -21.19 5.48
CA TYR A 215 -6.62 -21.07 4.40
C TYR A 215 -5.24 -20.75 4.95
N GLY A 216 -4.17 -21.26 4.29
CA GLY A 216 -2.80 -20.86 4.54
C GLY A 216 -2.13 -21.50 5.76
N ASP A 217 -0.95 -21.01 6.09
CA ASP A 217 -0.05 -21.64 7.04
C ASP A 217 -0.11 -20.99 8.42
N PHE A 218 0.11 -19.66 8.49
CA PHE A 218 0.12 -18.94 9.75
C PHE A 218 -0.95 -17.86 9.80
N SER A 219 -1.61 -17.77 10.97
CA SER A 219 -2.65 -16.77 11.20
C SER A 219 -2.08 -15.35 11.20
N PRO A 220 -2.92 -14.34 10.96
CA PRO A 220 -2.54 -12.93 11.11
C PRO A 220 -1.92 -12.61 12.47
N GLN A 221 -2.34 -13.27 13.55
CA GLN A 221 -1.76 -13.10 14.87
C GLN A 221 -0.26 -13.49 14.89
N VAL A 222 0.11 -14.57 14.20
CA VAL A 222 1.51 -14.99 14.08
C VAL A 222 2.31 -13.96 13.28
N VAL A 223 1.75 -13.43 12.20
CA VAL A 223 2.38 -12.36 11.39
C VAL A 223 2.57 -11.11 12.25
N PHE A 224 1.56 -10.73 13.03
CA PHE A 224 1.65 -9.60 13.96
C PHE A 224 2.77 -9.82 14.97
N ASP A 225 2.81 -11.00 15.61
CA ASP A 225 3.79 -11.33 16.65
C ASP A 225 5.22 -11.49 16.14
N ARG A 226 5.41 -12.03 14.94
CA ARG A 226 6.72 -12.35 14.38
C ARG A 226 7.31 -11.24 13.52
N LEU A 227 6.47 -10.37 12.95
CA LEU A 227 6.89 -9.33 12.02
C LEU A 227 6.41 -7.95 12.47
N ILE A 228 5.09 -7.73 12.53
CA ILE A 228 4.52 -6.37 12.56
C ILE A 228 4.94 -5.61 13.81
N LYS A 229 4.81 -6.21 15.00
CA LYS A 229 5.16 -5.54 16.25
C LYS A 229 6.66 -5.45 16.55
N LYS A 230 7.51 -6.17 15.78
CA LYS A 230 8.96 -6.28 16.05
C LYS A 230 9.77 -5.07 15.60
N TYR A 231 9.33 -4.37 14.56
CA TYR A 231 10.12 -3.33 13.90
C TYR A 231 9.51 -1.95 14.09
N SER A 232 10.38 -1.00 14.47
CA SER A 232 9.97 0.38 14.79
C SER A 232 9.51 1.21 13.61
N ASN A 233 9.81 0.80 12.38
CA ASN A 233 9.50 1.52 11.14
C ASN A 233 8.23 1.03 10.44
N ILE A 234 7.57 -0.03 10.91
CA ILE A 234 6.27 -0.44 10.40
C ILE A 234 5.20 0.52 10.92
N ARG A 235 4.45 1.16 9.98
CA ARG A 235 3.42 2.16 10.27
C ARG A 235 2.03 1.68 9.96
N PHE A 236 1.84 1.00 8.84
CA PHE A 236 0.51 0.61 8.36
C PHE A 236 0.47 -0.86 7.98
N VAL A 237 -0.67 -1.50 8.25
CA VAL A 237 -1.03 -2.81 7.71
C VAL A 237 -2.41 -2.67 7.08
N LEU A 238 -2.53 -3.03 5.81
CA LEU A 238 -3.78 -2.92 5.05
C LEU A 238 -4.25 -4.30 4.64
N SER A 239 -5.55 -4.56 4.80
CA SER A 239 -6.15 -5.87 4.49
C SER A 239 -7.57 -5.75 3.95
N GLY A 240 -8.04 -6.84 3.35
CA GLY A 240 -9.38 -7.07 2.83
C GLY A 240 -10.00 -8.35 3.40
N HIS A 241 -10.50 -9.25 2.54
CA HIS A 241 -11.08 -10.55 2.82
C HIS A 241 -12.40 -10.52 3.60
N VAL A 242 -12.40 -9.86 4.73
CA VAL A 242 -13.55 -9.81 5.64
C VAL A 242 -14.41 -8.61 5.32
N MET A 243 -15.68 -8.84 5.03
CA MET A 243 -16.66 -7.85 4.62
C MET A 243 -16.99 -6.86 5.74
N SER A 244 -16.08 -5.91 5.96
CA SER A 244 -16.15 -4.89 7.01
C SER A 244 -15.16 -3.76 6.73
N SER A 245 -15.25 -2.72 7.56
CA SER A 245 -14.23 -1.67 7.67
C SER A 245 -13.88 -1.48 9.14
N ALA A 246 -12.59 -1.48 9.45
CA ALA A 246 -12.10 -1.27 10.81
C ALA A 246 -10.74 -0.59 10.82
N LEU A 247 -10.47 0.14 11.89
CA LEU A 247 -9.15 0.66 12.26
C LEU A 247 -8.78 0.09 13.62
N LYS A 248 -7.63 -0.59 13.69
CA LYS A 248 -7.01 -1.03 14.94
C LYS A 248 -5.67 -0.30 15.11
N VAL A 249 -5.41 0.15 16.32
CA VAL A 249 -4.16 0.85 16.66
C VAL A 249 -3.47 0.09 17.78
N ASP A 250 -2.26 -0.39 17.52
CA ASP A 250 -1.44 -1.10 18.49
C ASP A 250 -0.07 -0.43 18.67
N LYS A 251 0.59 -0.73 19.78
CA LYS A 251 2.00 -0.38 20.00
C LYS A 251 2.89 -1.56 19.61
N GLY A 252 3.92 -1.28 18.82
CA GLY A 252 5.00 -2.22 18.58
C GLY A 252 5.93 -2.36 19.80
N GLU A 253 6.76 -3.41 19.79
CA GLU A 253 7.74 -3.66 20.88
C GLU A 253 8.79 -2.56 21.04
N LYS A 254 8.97 -1.73 20.03
CA LYS A 254 9.88 -0.57 20.04
C LYS A 254 9.18 0.76 20.38
N GLY A 255 7.91 0.71 20.82
CA GLY A 255 7.12 1.87 21.20
C GLY A 255 6.46 2.62 20.04
N ASN A 256 6.74 2.24 18.78
CA ASN A 256 6.08 2.78 17.61
C ASN A 256 4.58 2.44 17.58
N THR A 257 3.81 3.27 16.89
CA THR A 257 2.39 3.00 16.66
C THR A 257 2.21 2.33 15.30
N VAL A 258 1.41 1.28 15.26
CA VAL A 258 1.01 0.57 14.04
C VAL A 258 -0.48 0.74 13.83
N TYR A 259 -0.85 1.24 12.66
CA TYR A 259 -2.24 1.45 12.23
C TYR A 259 -2.63 0.32 11.27
N GLN A 260 -3.63 -0.47 11.67
CA GLN A 260 -4.08 -1.63 10.94
C GLN A 260 -5.48 -1.35 10.40
N ILE A 261 -5.65 -1.40 9.08
CA ILE A 261 -6.86 -0.97 8.41
C ILE A 261 -7.43 -2.15 7.62
N LEU A 262 -8.67 -2.50 7.92
CA LEU A 262 -9.49 -3.44 7.16
C LEU A 262 -10.44 -2.65 6.25
N GLN A 263 -10.60 -3.14 5.03
CA GLN A 263 -11.55 -2.60 4.07
C GLN A 263 -12.01 -3.67 3.08
N ASN A 264 -13.28 -4.02 3.12
CA ASN A 264 -13.94 -4.84 2.11
C ASN A 264 -15.42 -4.49 2.07
N TYR A 265 -15.96 -4.19 0.90
CA TYR A 265 -17.33 -3.72 0.67
C TYR A 265 -18.09 -4.57 -0.34
N GLN A 266 -17.60 -5.75 -0.67
CA GLN A 266 -18.19 -6.59 -1.73
C GLN A 266 -19.64 -7.04 -1.45
N ASN A 267 -20.14 -6.93 -0.20
CA ASN A 267 -21.57 -7.11 0.13
C ASN A 267 -22.46 -5.95 -0.36
N GLU A 268 -21.87 -4.82 -0.75
CA GLU A 268 -22.60 -3.63 -1.16
C GLU A 268 -22.54 -3.54 -2.68
N ASP A 269 -23.55 -4.07 -3.38
CA ASP A 269 -23.65 -3.99 -4.84
C ASP A 269 -22.30 -4.29 -5.54
N LEU A 270 -21.84 -5.53 -5.39
CA LEU A 270 -20.57 -6.03 -5.92
C LEU A 270 -19.30 -5.27 -5.44
N GLY A 271 -19.39 -4.49 -4.38
CA GLY A 271 -18.30 -3.64 -3.88
C GLY A 271 -18.50 -2.15 -4.13
N GLY A 272 -19.57 -1.77 -4.86
CA GLY A 272 -19.98 -0.39 -5.11
C GLY A 272 -18.96 0.48 -5.83
N GLY A 273 -17.90 -0.09 -6.38
CA GLY A 273 -16.80 0.66 -7.00
C GLY A 273 -16.02 1.52 -6.01
N TYR A 274 -16.08 1.24 -4.71
CA TYR A 274 -15.41 2.06 -3.70
C TYR A 274 -13.90 1.90 -3.71
N ILE A 275 -13.19 3.03 -3.62
CA ILE A 275 -11.75 3.13 -3.42
C ILE A 275 -11.53 3.68 -2.00
N ARG A 276 -10.65 3.06 -1.20
CA ARG A 276 -10.12 3.68 0.00
C ARG A 276 -9.06 4.71 -0.41
N LEU A 277 -9.23 5.95 0.00
CA LEU A 277 -8.27 7.02 -0.19
C LEU A 277 -7.57 7.30 1.15
N LEU A 278 -6.28 7.02 1.22
CA LEU A 278 -5.43 7.39 2.36
C LEU A 278 -4.67 8.66 1.98
N SER A 279 -5.14 9.80 2.46
CA SER A 279 -4.54 11.11 2.19
C SER A 279 -3.61 11.50 3.33
N PHE A 280 -2.32 11.55 3.02
CA PHE A 280 -1.23 11.84 3.94
C PHE A 280 -0.90 13.34 3.93
N ASP A 281 -0.72 13.91 5.11
CA ASP A 281 -0.10 15.22 5.32
C ASP A 281 1.08 15.02 6.30
N ILE A 282 2.28 14.89 5.75
CA ILE A 282 3.49 14.56 6.51
C ILE A 282 3.84 15.67 7.52
N ASP A 283 3.64 16.92 7.13
CA ASP A 283 3.98 18.05 7.97
C ASP A 283 3.02 18.20 9.16
N LYS A 284 1.74 17.88 8.94
CA LYS A 284 0.74 17.84 10.01
C LYS A 284 0.75 16.53 10.79
N LYS A 285 1.51 15.53 10.37
CA LYS A 285 1.56 14.19 10.96
C LYS A 285 0.18 13.51 10.97
N THR A 286 -0.59 13.65 9.88
CA THR A 286 -1.96 13.14 9.78
C THR A 286 -2.16 12.26 8.56
N VAL A 287 -3.13 11.33 8.67
CA VAL A 287 -3.72 10.60 7.55
C VAL A 287 -5.24 10.70 7.66
N THR A 288 -5.88 11.11 6.58
CA THR A 288 -7.33 11.04 6.45
C THR A 288 -7.70 9.86 5.59
N ALA A 289 -8.55 8.99 6.11
CA ALA A 289 -9.10 7.84 5.39
C ALA A 289 -10.53 8.15 4.97
N SER A 290 -10.83 8.05 3.68
CA SER A 290 -12.16 8.20 3.11
C SER A 290 -12.45 7.10 2.10
N MET A 291 -13.72 6.91 1.77
CA MET A 291 -14.19 5.98 0.75
C MET A 291 -14.95 6.74 -0.32
N TYR A 292 -14.51 6.60 -1.55
CA TYR A 292 -15.15 7.22 -2.71
C TYR A 292 -15.47 6.19 -3.79
N SER A 293 -16.67 6.23 -4.32
CA SER A 293 -17.09 5.45 -5.48
C SER A 293 -17.10 6.34 -6.72
N PRO A 294 -16.19 6.17 -7.66
CA PRO A 294 -16.26 6.86 -8.96
C PRO A 294 -17.49 6.47 -9.78
N PHE A 295 -17.92 5.21 -9.66
CA PHE A 295 -19.07 4.68 -10.38
C PHE A 295 -20.37 5.38 -9.97
N TYR A 296 -20.60 5.51 -8.65
CA TYR A 296 -21.77 6.21 -8.10
C TYR A 296 -21.54 7.69 -7.85
N LYS A 297 -20.29 8.18 -8.02
CA LYS A 297 -19.91 9.59 -7.75
C LYS A 297 -20.26 10.04 -6.34
N LYS A 298 -20.06 9.18 -5.35
CA LYS A 298 -20.40 9.46 -3.95
C LYS A 298 -19.30 9.04 -2.98
N THR A 299 -19.18 9.80 -1.89
CA THR A 299 -18.38 9.43 -0.72
C THR A 299 -19.23 8.62 0.26
N LYS A 300 -18.64 7.65 0.94
CA LYS A 300 -19.27 6.92 2.03
C LYS A 300 -19.12 7.73 3.32
N GLU A 301 -20.25 8.08 3.94
CA GLU A 301 -20.30 8.88 5.18
C GLU A 301 -20.69 7.98 6.37
N ASP A 302 -19.81 7.03 6.71
CA ASP A 302 -20.00 6.11 7.81
C ASP A 302 -18.68 5.91 8.59
N SER A 303 -18.61 4.91 9.47
CA SER A 303 -17.42 4.58 10.26
C SER A 303 -16.18 4.23 9.44
N SER A 304 -16.32 4.04 8.12
CA SER A 304 -15.16 3.85 7.23
C SER A 304 -14.38 5.13 6.98
N LYS A 305 -14.95 6.29 7.28
CA LYS A 305 -14.29 7.60 7.22
C LYS A 305 -13.70 7.95 8.60
N PHE A 306 -12.39 8.12 8.68
CA PHE A 306 -11.69 8.45 9.92
C PHE A 306 -10.42 9.27 9.67
N GLY A 307 -9.94 9.92 10.73
CA GLY A 307 -8.65 10.60 10.77
C GLY A 307 -7.68 9.91 11.72
N ILE A 308 -6.41 9.97 11.41
CA ILE A 308 -5.31 9.55 12.26
C ILE A 308 -4.39 10.75 12.44
N GLU A 309 -4.04 11.07 13.68
CA GLU A 309 -3.20 12.22 14.02
C GLU A 309 -1.97 11.78 14.84
N GLY A 310 -0.95 12.64 14.85
CA GLY A 310 0.26 12.41 15.65
C GLY A 310 1.13 11.27 15.13
N ILE A 311 1.08 10.97 13.83
CA ILE A 311 1.88 9.90 13.22
C ILE A 311 3.35 10.31 13.22
N ASP A 312 4.20 9.46 13.79
CA ASP A 312 5.64 9.67 13.79
C ASP A 312 6.29 9.14 12.51
N PHE A 313 6.22 9.95 11.43
CA PHE A 313 6.84 9.61 10.16
C PHE A 313 8.37 9.73 10.24
N ILE A 314 9.06 8.74 9.67
CA ILE A 314 10.51 8.78 9.49
C ILE A 314 10.82 9.72 8.34
N LYS A 315 11.49 10.83 8.63
CA LYS A 315 11.99 11.79 7.65
C LYS A 315 13.47 11.57 7.41
N GLN A 316 13.92 11.77 6.19
CA GLN A 316 15.34 11.76 5.86
C GLN A 316 15.96 13.09 6.31
N SER A 317 17.08 13.05 7.02
CA SER A 317 17.83 14.27 7.31
C SER A 317 18.35 14.86 5.99
N GLU A 318 18.20 16.18 5.80
CA GLU A 318 18.92 16.86 4.75
C GLU A 318 20.43 16.61 4.96
N ASP A 319 21.06 16.01 3.99
CA ASP A 319 22.53 15.87 3.98
C ASP A 319 23.15 17.25 3.74
N ARG A 320 23.36 18.01 4.82
CA ARG A 320 24.01 19.33 4.81
C ARG A 320 25.49 19.27 4.43
N SER A 321 26.02 18.10 4.10
CA SER A 321 27.45 17.91 3.79
C SER A 321 27.86 18.33 2.36
N ARG A 322 26.91 18.70 1.48
CA ARG A 322 27.18 19.00 0.06
C ARG A 322 27.30 20.50 -0.30
N THR A 323 27.36 21.41 0.66
CA THR A 323 27.60 22.83 0.38
C THR A 323 28.78 23.37 1.15
N LYS A 324 29.99 22.97 0.79
CA LYS A 324 31.18 23.82 0.89
C LYS A 324 31.90 23.79 -0.45
N PRO A 325 31.88 24.89 -1.21
CA PRO A 325 32.90 25.11 -2.23
C PRO A 325 34.23 25.20 -1.49
N ALA A 326 35.21 24.44 -1.90
CA ALA A 326 36.58 24.63 -1.46
C ALA A 326 37.07 25.96 -2.11
N ASP A 327 37.18 26.99 -1.30
CA ASP A 327 37.97 28.18 -1.66
C ASP A 327 39.44 27.73 -1.74
N LYS A 328 39.97 27.86 -2.94
CA LYS A 328 41.42 28.05 -3.20
C LYS A 328 41.61 29.28 -4.02
#